data_9699cf5991068dcbc3a6a98100c13008
#
_entry.id   9699cf5991068dcbc3a6a98100c13008
#
_cell.length_a   1.000
_cell.length_b   1.000
_cell.length_c   1.000
_cell.angle_alpha   90.00
_cell.angle_beta   90.00
_cell.angle_gamma   90.00
#
_symmetry.space_group_name_H-M   'P 1'
#
loop_
_entity.id
_entity.type
_entity.pdbx_description
1 polymer ?
#
loop_
_entity_poly.entity_id
_entity_poly.type
_entity_poly.pdbx_seq_one_letter_code
_entity_poly.pdbx_strand_id
1 'polypeptide(L)'
;MNKKSIKLNSANIITIRKNIDITINKYWRIIRAENLMSKKAIAAKQGSGLDLKSLYNKIVQLSEKRIMIKGILVALNTGTTTFSYEDFKKTNNYSIFAACEAKEAIAQLKMIKTLDPSTKAKKGLKAMPKREVFSSAKIAQLIHEQQLLANKFDANLEKFNNETSIEIKDTIADKFEMDLAV
;
A
#
# COMPACT_ATOMS: atom_id res chain seq x y z
N MET A 1 23.47 -9.06 21.83
CA MET A 1 22.82 -7.78 21.46
C MET A 1 21.61 -7.59 22.35
N ASN A 2 21.60 -6.59 23.23
CA ASN A 2 20.42 -6.27 24.06
C ASN A 2 19.29 -5.78 23.18
N LYS A 3 18.22 -6.56 23.06
CA LYS A 3 16.99 -6.13 22.38
C LYS A 3 16.36 -5.01 23.21
N LYS A 4 16.46 -3.77 22.73
CA LYS A 4 15.76 -2.62 23.34
C LYS A 4 14.25 -2.88 23.23
N SER A 5 13.57 -3.04 24.36
CA SER A 5 12.11 -3.01 24.41
C SER A 5 11.64 -1.55 24.43
N ILE A 6 10.63 -1.23 23.63
CA ILE A 6 10.00 0.09 23.59
C ILE A 6 8.56 -0.09 24.06
N LYS A 7 8.14 0.70 25.06
CA LYS A 7 6.74 0.75 25.47
C LYS A 7 6.04 1.88 24.69
N LEU A 8 5.00 1.54 23.97
CA LEU A 8 4.17 2.47 23.19
C LEU A 8 2.71 2.34 23.64
N ASN A 9 2.04 3.46 23.80
CA ASN A 9 0.59 3.49 23.99
C ASN A 9 -0.15 3.71 22.65
N SER A 10 -1.47 3.52 22.66
CA SER A 10 -2.29 3.67 21.45
C SER A 10 -2.17 5.04 20.80
N ALA A 11 -2.07 6.12 21.58
CA ALA A 11 -1.93 7.48 21.05
C ALA A 11 -0.64 7.67 20.27
N ASN A 12 0.49 7.15 20.81
CA ASN A 12 1.79 7.19 20.14
C ASN A 12 1.74 6.42 18.80
N ILE A 13 1.10 5.25 18.80
CA ILE A 13 1.02 4.39 17.63
C ILE A 13 0.13 5.02 16.55
N ILE A 14 -0.99 5.62 16.93
CA ILE A 14 -1.86 6.36 16.01
C ILE A 14 -1.11 7.54 15.39
N THR A 15 -0.31 8.26 16.18
CA THR A 15 0.50 9.37 15.67
C THR A 15 1.56 8.89 14.68
N ILE A 16 2.26 7.79 14.99
CA ILE A 16 3.24 7.17 14.07
C ILE A 16 2.54 6.76 12.76
N ARG A 17 1.39 6.12 12.84
CA ARG A 17 0.60 5.74 11.66
C ARG A 17 0.26 6.95 10.79
N LYS A 18 -0.28 8.02 11.38
CA LYS A 18 -0.61 9.26 10.66
C LYS A 18 0.61 9.85 9.95
N ASN A 19 1.77 9.86 10.59
CA ASN A 19 3.01 10.37 9.99
C ASN A 19 3.46 9.51 8.81
N ILE A 20 3.30 8.18 8.89
CA ILE A 20 3.56 7.26 7.78
C ILE A 20 2.61 7.56 6.61
N ASP A 21 1.30 7.69 6.87
CA ASP A 21 0.30 7.98 5.85
C ASP A 21 0.60 9.30 5.12
N ILE A 22 0.92 10.36 5.86
CA ILE A 22 1.30 11.67 5.30
C ILE A 22 2.56 11.54 4.41
N THR A 23 3.55 10.76 4.87
CA THR A 23 4.82 10.60 4.14
C THR A 23 4.62 9.80 2.85
N ILE A 24 3.86 8.69 2.90
CA ILE A 24 3.52 7.89 1.72
C ILE A 24 2.78 8.75 0.69
N ASN A 25 1.77 9.50 1.13
CA ASN A 25 1.00 10.38 0.25
C ASN A 25 1.86 11.48 -0.38
N LYS A 26 2.79 12.08 0.39
CA LYS A 26 3.76 13.04 -0.12
C LYS A 26 4.63 12.42 -1.23
N TYR A 27 5.16 11.22 -1.02
CA TYR A 27 6.02 10.56 -2.01
C TYR A 27 5.26 10.18 -3.28
N TRP A 28 4.04 9.67 -3.17
CA TRP A 28 3.20 9.41 -4.34
C TRP A 28 2.88 10.69 -5.12
N ARG A 29 2.62 11.80 -4.44
CA ARG A 29 2.41 13.10 -5.11
C ARG A 29 3.63 13.53 -5.90
N ILE A 30 4.83 13.41 -5.33
CA ILE A 30 6.09 13.74 -6.02
C ILE A 30 6.29 12.83 -7.24
N ILE A 31 6.13 11.52 -7.08
CA ILE A 31 6.28 10.57 -8.20
C ILE A 31 5.32 10.92 -9.33
N ARG A 32 4.05 11.16 -9.05
CA ARG A 32 3.06 11.53 -10.07
C ARG A 32 3.36 12.87 -10.75
N ALA A 33 3.85 13.83 -10.00
CA ALA A 33 4.17 15.15 -10.54
C ALA A 33 5.43 15.15 -11.40
N GLU A 34 6.44 14.36 -11.04
CA GLU A 34 7.78 14.44 -11.62
C GLU A 34 8.11 13.29 -12.57
N ASN A 35 7.28 12.23 -12.67
CA ASN A 35 7.56 11.12 -13.57
C ASN A 35 7.69 11.55 -15.02
N LEU A 36 6.87 12.49 -15.46
CA LEU A 36 6.86 12.99 -16.82
C LEU A 36 7.12 14.52 -16.82
N MET A 37 8.37 14.90 -16.94
CA MET A 37 8.78 16.31 -16.98
C MET A 37 9.18 16.76 -18.37
N SER A 38 8.79 17.98 -18.77
CA SER A 38 9.28 18.62 -19.98
C SER A 38 10.74 19.02 -19.83
N LYS A 39 11.48 19.13 -20.98
CA LYS A 39 12.85 19.64 -20.98
C LYS A 39 12.98 21.01 -20.34
N LYS A 40 11.99 21.90 -20.56
CA LYS A 40 11.95 23.24 -19.99
C LYS A 40 11.85 23.20 -18.45
N ALA A 41 11.01 22.32 -17.92
CA ALA A 41 10.86 22.14 -16.48
C ALA A 41 12.14 21.54 -15.84
N ILE A 42 12.80 20.60 -16.53
CA ILE A 42 14.08 20.04 -16.08
C ILE A 42 15.17 21.12 -16.08
N ALA A 43 15.28 21.90 -17.17
CA ALA A 43 16.27 22.98 -17.30
C ALA A 43 16.04 24.08 -16.24
N ALA A 44 14.78 24.41 -15.92
CA ALA A 44 14.41 25.35 -14.88
C ALA A 44 14.55 24.78 -13.45
N LYS A 45 15.04 23.53 -13.28
CA LYS A 45 15.16 22.85 -11.97
C LYS A 45 13.85 22.87 -11.16
N GLN A 46 12.72 22.76 -11.83
CA GLN A 46 11.39 22.78 -11.17
C GLN A 46 11.03 21.48 -10.45
N GLY A 47 11.82 20.43 -10.61
CA GLY A 47 11.64 19.17 -9.90
C GLY A 47 12.24 19.19 -8.50
N SER A 48 11.82 18.27 -7.65
CA SER A 48 12.35 18.11 -6.28
C SER A 48 13.83 17.72 -6.23
N GLY A 49 14.42 17.29 -7.36
CA GLY A 49 15.76 16.70 -7.42
C GLY A 49 15.87 15.33 -6.77
N LEU A 50 14.77 14.76 -6.28
CA LEU A 50 14.75 13.48 -5.62
C LEU A 50 14.75 12.32 -6.64
N ASP A 51 15.45 11.24 -6.31
CA ASP A 51 15.38 10.00 -7.08
C ASP A 51 14.00 9.32 -6.87
N LEU A 52 13.18 9.33 -7.92
CA LEU A 52 11.82 8.77 -7.86
C LEU A 52 11.82 7.25 -7.59
N LYS A 53 12.84 6.52 -8.04
CA LYS A 53 12.99 5.09 -7.74
C LYS A 53 13.26 4.87 -6.26
N SER A 54 14.13 5.69 -5.68
CA SER A 54 14.39 5.69 -4.24
C SER A 54 13.13 6.04 -3.44
N LEU A 55 12.32 7.01 -3.91
CA LEU A 55 11.04 7.33 -3.27
C LEU A 55 10.07 6.16 -3.31
N TYR A 56 9.97 5.46 -4.45
CA TYR A 56 9.12 4.27 -4.55
C TYR A 56 9.57 3.17 -3.57
N ASN A 57 10.86 2.90 -3.47
CA ASN A 57 11.39 1.94 -2.50
C ASN A 57 11.07 2.34 -1.05
N LYS A 58 11.14 3.64 -0.74
CA LYS A 58 10.73 4.16 0.59
C LYS A 58 9.23 3.97 0.84
N ILE A 59 8.39 4.13 -0.19
CA ILE A 59 6.95 3.83 -0.07
C ILE A 59 6.75 2.37 0.31
N VAL A 60 7.40 1.43 -0.39
CA VAL A 60 7.29 -0.02 -0.08
C VAL A 60 7.68 -0.30 1.37
N GLN A 61 8.80 0.25 1.85
CA GLN A 61 9.24 0.09 3.23
C GLN A 61 8.26 0.70 4.25
N LEU A 62 7.68 1.86 3.93
CA LEU A 62 6.70 2.53 4.79
C LEU A 62 5.36 1.78 4.81
N SER A 63 4.94 1.18 3.70
CA SER A 63 3.75 0.34 3.63
C SER A 63 3.90 -0.89 4.53
N GLU A 64 5.05 -1.55 4.53
CA GLU A 64 5.32 -2.65 5.46
C GLU A 64 5.30 -2.20 6.93
N LYS A 65 5.89 -1.06 7.25
CA LYS A 65 5.80 -0.47 8.59
C LYS A 65 4.35 -0.14 8.96
N ARG A 66 3.54 0.33 8.01
CA ARG A 66 2.11 0.62 8.21
C ARG A 66 1.32 -0.64 8.57
N ILE A 67 1.59 -1.76 7.89
CA ILE A 67 1.00 -3.07 8.23
C ILE A 67 1.38 -3.47 9.66
N MET A 68 2.65 -3.39 10.01
CA MET A 68 3.14 -3.71 11.35
C MET A 68 2.45 -2.86 12.42
N ILE A 69 2.33 -1.54 12.21
CA ILE A 69 1.65 -0.62 13.12
C ILE A 69 0.17 -0.95 13.29
N LYS A 70 -0.53 -1.33 12.20
CA LYS A 70 -1.91 -1.81 12.27
C LYS A 70 -2.01 -3.09 13.12
N GLY A 71 -1.05 -4.01 12.98
CA GLY A 71 -0.98 -5.22 13.80
C GLY A 71 -0.80 -4.92 15.29
N ILE A 72 0.08 -3.97 15.64
CA ILE A 72 0.27 -3.54 17.02
C ILE A 72 -1.02 -2.94 17.59
N LEU A 73 -1.77 -2.14 16.79
CA LEU A 73 -3.07 -1.60 17.22
C LEU A 73 -4.10 -2.71 17.47
N VAL A 74 -4.14 -3.74 16.63
CA VAL A 74 -5.00 -4.91 16.87
C VAL A 74 -4.62 -5.58 18.18
N ALA A 75 -3.34 -5.85 18.41
CA ALA A 75 -2.85 -6.47 19.64
C ALA A 75 -3.24 -5.67 20.90
N LEU A 76 -3.06 -4.34 20.85
CA LEU A 76 -3.47 -3.46 21.96
C LEU A 76 -4.99 -3.50 22.21
N ASN A 77 -5.78 -3.46 21.14
CA ASN A 77 -7.25 -3.48 21.26
C ASN A 77 -7.79 -4.81 21.79
N THR A 78 -7.05 -5.90 21.60
CA THR A 78 -7.38 -7.22 22.16
C THR A 78 -6.75 -7.49 23.53
N GLY A 79 -6.14 -6.46 24.16
CA GLY A 79 -5.53 -6.58 25.48
C GLY A 79 -4.21 -7.34 25.51
N THR A 80 -3.61 -7.60 24.33
CA THR A 80 -2.32 -8.29 24.24
C THR A 80 -1.19 -7.35 24.67
N THR A 81 -0.34 -7.82 25.60
CA THR A 81 0.76 -7.01 26.18
C THR A 81 2.08 -7.14 25.44
N THR A 82 2.20 -8.14 24.54
CA THR A 82 3.41 -8.39 23.74
C THR A 82 3.01 -8.54 22.27
N PHE A 83 3.88 -8.07 21.37
CA PHE A 83 3.67 -8.17 19.93
C PHE A 83 4.89 -8.80 19.24
N SER A 84 4.66 -9.86 18.48
CA SER A 84 5.62 -10.47 17.57
C SER A 84 5.17 -10.25 16.14
N TYR A 85 6.02 -9.59 15.33
CA TYR A 85 5.68 -9.35 13.94
C TYR A 85 5.66 -10.65 13.12
N GLU A 86 6.53 -11.61 13.44
CA GLU A 86 6.57 -12.89 12.74
C GLU A 86 5.31 -13.74 13.01
N ASP A 87 4.77 -13.68 14.22
CA ASP A 87 3.51 -14.36 14.52
C ASP A 87 2.32 -13.61 13.91
N PHE A 88 2.36 -12.29 13.92
CA PHE A 88 1.35 -11.49 13.25
C PHE A 88 1.27 -11.77 11.75
N LYS A 89 2.38 -12.02 11.05
CA LYS A 89 2.40 -12.40 9.63
C LYS A 89 1.62 -13.66 9.31
N LYS A 90 1.40 -14.54 10.29
CA LYS A 90 0.63 -15.78 10.14
C LYS A 90 -0.87 -15.57 10.32
N THR A 91 -1.29 -14.39 10.75
CA THR A 91 -2.69 -14.10 11.04
C THR A 91 -3.46 -13.59 9.81
N ASN A 92 -4.77 -13.75 9.88
CA ASN A 92 -5.70 -13.20 8.90
C ASN A 92 -5.63 -11.67 8.78
N ASN A 93 -5.49 -10.99 9.93
CA ASN A 93 -5.36 -9.53 9.96
C ASN A 93 -4.16 -9.04 9.12
N TYR A 94 -3.05 -9.78 9.13
CA TYR A 94 -1.92 -9.47 8.25
C TYR A 94 -2.32 -9.56 6.77
N SER A 95 -2.99 -10.64 6.37
CA SER A 95 -3.44 -10.83 4.99
C SER A 95 -4.39 -9.72 4.55
N ILE A 96 -5.34 -9.32 5.40
CA ILE A 96 -6.25 -8.18 5.14
C ILE A 96 -5.45 -6.90 4.89
N PHE A 97 -4.54 -6.56 5.80
CA PHE A 97 -3.80 -5.30 5.68
C PHE A 97 -2.84 -5.32 4.49
N ALA A 98 -2.18 -6.44 4.21
CA ALA A 98 -1.28 -6.58 3.09
C ALA A 98 -2.02 -6.53 1.73
N ALA A 99 -3.20 -7.15 1.62
CA ALA A 99 -4.05 -7.03 0.44
C ALA A 99 -4.48 -5.57 0.20
N CYS A 100 -4.88 -4.86 1.25
CA CYS A 100 -5.24 -3.45 1.15
C CYS A 100 -4.07 -2.58 0.67
N GLU A 101 -2.86 -2.78 1.21
CA GLU A 101 -1.66 -2.05 0.78
C GLU A 101 -1.33 -2.30 -0.69
N ALA A 102 -1.40 -3.55 -1.15
CA ALA A 102 -1.15 -3.91 -2.55
C ALA A 102 -2.19 -3.26 -3.48
N LYS A 103 -3.48 -3.31 -3.12
CA LYS A 103 -4.56 -2.68 -3.89
C LYS A 103 -4.42 -1.14 -3.94
N GLU A 104 -4.01 -0.52 -2.83
CA GLU A 104 -3.73 0.92 -2.78
C GLU A 104 -2.54 1.27 -3.69
N ALA A 105 -1.46 0.49 -3.66
CA ALA A 105 -0.29 0.70 -4.53
C ALA A 105 -0.68 0.61 -6.02
N ILE A 106 -1.53 -0.35 -6.42
CA ILE A 106 -2.05 -0.47 -7.78
C ILE A 106 -2.80 0.80 -8.19
N ALA A 107 -3.69 1.31 -7.32
CA ALA A 107 -4.44 2.52 -7.59
C ALA A 107 -3.52 3.74 -7.80
N GLN A 108 -2.48 3.88 -6.98
CA GLN A 108 -1.50 4.96 -7.10
C GLN A 108 -0.64 4.85 -8.37
N LEU A 109 -0.19 3.63 -8.71
CA LEU A 109 0.60 3.36 -9.93
C LEU A 109 -0.19 3.71 -11.19
N LYS A 110 -1.49 3.39 -11.25
CA LYS A 110 -2.37 3.75 -12.36
C LYS A 110 -2.52 5.25 -12.59
N MET A 111 -2.27 6.07 -11.57
CA MET A 111 -2.34 7.54 -11.67
C MET A 111 -1.06 8.17 -12.22
N ILE A 112 0.03 7.42 -12.40
CA ILE A 112 1.29 7.94 -12.91
C ILE A 112 1.18 8.17 -14.40
N LYS A 113 1.41 9.39 -14.86
CA LYS A 113 1.43 9.73 -16.28
C LYS A 113 2.70 9.22 -16.94
N THR A 114 2.55 8.56 -18.07
CA THR A 114 3.64 8.04 -18.91
C THR A 114 3.61 8.65 -20.30
N LEU A 115 4.69 8.46 -21.06
CA LEU A 115 4.69 8.72 -22.50
C LEU A 115 3.79 7.70 -23.18
N ASP A 116 2.84 8.19 -23.95
CA ASP A 116 2.02 7.33 -24.80
C ASP A 116 2.83 6.95 -26.04
N PRO A 117 3.19 5.67 -26.22
CA PRO A 117 3.95 5.22 -27.39
C PRO A 117 3.16 5.37 -28.69
N SER A 118 1.83 5.48 -28.61
CA SER A 118 0.96 5.66 -29.77
C SER A 118 0.86 7.12 -30.25
N THR A 119 1.34 8.07 -29.45
CA THR A 119 1.34 9.48 -29.83
C THR A 119 2.37 9.72 -30.91
N LYS A 120 2.01 9.46 -32.18
CA LYS A 120 2.80 9.88 -33.33
C LYS A 120 3.03 11.38 -33.21
N ALA A 121 4.30 11.80 -33.23
CA ALA A 121 4.65 13.21 -33.27
C ALA A 121 3.86 13.86 -34.41
N LYS A 122 2.96 14.79 -34.10
CA LYS A 122 2.25 15.58 -35.14
C LYS A 122 3.31 16.24 -36.00
N LYS A 123 3.29 15.98 -37.31
CA LYS A 123 4.23 16.61 -38.27
C LYS A 123 4.24 18.11 -37.99
N GLY A 124 5.40 18.67 -37.68
CA GLY A 124 5.60 20.11 -37.47
C GLY A 124 5.76 20.59 -36.02
N LEU A 125 5.39 19.81 -35.02
CA LEU A 125 5.72 20.10 -33.62
C LEU A 125 7.05 19.41 -33.27
N LYS A 126 8.12 20.20 -33.04
CA LYS A 126 9.36 19.67 -32.47
C LYS A 126 8.98 18.97 -31.16
N ALA A 127 9.07 17.63 -31.15
CA ALA A 127 8.79 16.83 -29.97
C ALA A 127 9.66 17.37 -28.82
N MET A 128 9.02 17.98 -27.81
CA MET A 128 9.75 18.43 -26.62
C MET A 128 10.26 17.20 -25.89
N PRO A 129 11.57 17.01 -25.73
CA PRO A 129 12.11 15.87 -25.01
C PRO A 129 11.53 15.90 -23.60
N LYS A 130 10.93 14.79 -23.20
CA LYS A 130 10.35 14.59 -21.88
C LYS A 130 11.24 13.62 -21.12
N ARG A 131 11.46 13.89 -19.85
CA ARG A 131 12.06 12.92 -18.95
C ARG A 131 10.95 12.02 -18.43
N GLU A 132 11.14 10.71 -18.58
CA GLU A 132 10.28 9.68 -18.00
C GLU A 132 11.15 8.77 -17.13
N VAL A 133 10.80 8.62 -15.84
CA VAL A 133 11.55 7.77 -14.91
C VAL A 133 10.94 6.37 -14.84
N PHE A 134 9.62 6.30 -14.74
CA PHE A 134 8.86 5.05 -14.83
C PHE A 134 8.15 5.01 -16.18
N SER A 135 8.60 4.15 -17.08
CA SER A 135 7.94 3.91 -18.37
C SER A 135 6.61 3.18 -18.18
N SER A 136 5.75 3.23 -19.19
CA SER A 136 4.49 2.48 -19.23
C SER A 136 4.71 0.99 -18.95
N ALA A 137 5.72 0.37 -19.58
CA ALA A 137 6.07 -1.02 -19.34
C ALA A 137 6.50 -1.29 -17.88
N LYS A 138 7.30 -0.38 -17.28
CA LYS A 138 7.71 -0.54 -15.87
C LYS A 138 6.53 -0.41 -14.93
N ILE A 139 5.61 0.52 -15.19
CA ILE A 139 4.40 0.66 -14.38
C ILE A 139 3.51 -0.58 -14.50
N ALA A 140 3.33 -1.10 -15.71
CA ALA A 140 2.58 -2.34 -15.92
C ALA A 140 3.20 -3.52 -15.16
N GLN A 141 4.53 -3.65 -15.17
CA GLN A 141 5.24 -4.65 -14.38
C GLN A 141 4.97 -4.49 -12.88
N LEU A 142 5.10 -3.28 -12.34
CA LEU A 142 4.86 -3.01 -10.91
C LEU A 142 3.40 -3.29 -10.51
N ILE A 143 2.44 -2.94 -11.36
CA ILE A 143 1.03 -3.26 -11.14
C ILE A 143 0.83 -4.77 -11.11
N HIS A 144 1.43 -5.50 -12.05
CA HIS A 144 1.34 -6.96 -12.08
C HIS A 144 1.92 -7.59 -10.81
N GLU A 145 3.09 -7.15 -10.35
CA GLU A 145 3.72 -7.61 -9.10
C GLU A 145 2.79 -7.37 -7.90
N GLN A 146 2.17 -6.19 -7.79
CA GLN A 146 1.22 -5.89 -6.72
C GLN A 146 -0.09 -6.70 -6.85
N GLN A 147 -0.55 -6.99 -8.07
CA GLN A 147 -1.73 -7.82 -8.29
C GLN A 147 -1.50 -9.27 -7.84
N LEU A 148 -0.31 -9.83 -8.10
CA LEU A 148 0.05 -11.16 -7.60
C LEU A 148 0.05 -11.20 -6.06
N LEU A 149 0.58 -10.14 -5.42
CA LEU A 149 0.54 -10.03 -3.96
C LEU A 149 -0.90 -9.94 -3.43
N ALA A 150 -1.73 -9.08 -4.01
CA ALA A 150 -3.12 -8.94 -3.62
C ALA A 150 -3.87 -10.28 -3.76
N ASN A 151 -3.75 -10.95 -4.89
CA ASN A 151 -4.40 -12.23 -5.15
C ASN A 151 -3.94 -13.32 -4.15
N LYS A 152 -2.65 -13.36 -3.80
CA LYS A 152 -2.12 -14.28 -2.78
C LYS A 152 -2.79 -14.07 -1.43
N PHE A 153 -2.93 -12.82 -1.00
CA PHE A 153 -3.54 -12.52 0.29
C PHE A 153 -5.05 -12.71 0.27
N ASP A 154 -5.73 -12.37 -0.83
CA ASP A 154 -7.16 -12.65 -0.99
C ASP A 154 -7.44 -14.17 -0.95
N ALA A 155 -6.62 -15.00 -1.59
CA ALA A 155 -6.74 -16.46 -1.51
C ALA A 155 -6.53 -17.01 -0.08
N ASN A 156 -5.60 -16.44 0.69
CA ASN A 156 -5.42 -16.79 2.10
C ASN A 156 -6.67 -16.46 2.93
N LEU A 157 -7.30 -15.31 2.64
CA LEU A 157 -8.54 -14.88 3.31
C LEU A 157 -9.71 -15.79 2.95
N GLU A 158 -9.86 -16.15 1.68
CA GLU A 158 -10.90 -17.06 1.21
C GLU A 158 -10.76 -18.44 1.89
N LYS A 159 -9.54 -18.97 1.91
CA LYS A 159 -9.26 -20.24 2.63
C LYS A 159 -9.67 -20.15 4.10
N PHE A 160 -9.26 -19.10 4.80
CA PHE A 160 -9.61 -18.90 6.20
C PHE A 160 -11.13 -18.81 6.40
N ASN A 161 -11.83 -18.04 5.57
CA ASN A 161 -13.27 -17.87 5.66
C ASN A 161 -14.03 -19.20 5.45
N ASN A 162 -13.48 -20.09 4.61
CA ASN A 162 -14.09 -21.39 4.35
C ASN A 162 -13.78 -22.42 5.45
N GLU A 163 -12.65 -22.28 6.14
CA GLU A 163 -12.18 -23.25 7.16
C GLU A 163 -12.57 -22.83 8.59
N THR A 164 -12.99 -21.56 8.80
CA THR A 164 -13.25 -21.02 10.13
C THR A 164 -14.75 -20.79 10.31
N SER A 165 -15.31 -21.38 11.36
CA SER A 165 -16.68 -21.15 11.79
C SER A 165 -16.71 -20.68 13.25
N ILE A 166 -17.78 -20.00 13.62
CA ILE A 166 -18.05 -19.60 15.00
C ILE A 166 -19.39 -20.17 15.43
N GLU A 167 -19.43 -20.76 16.60
CA GLU A 167 -20.67 -21.20 17.24
C GLU A 167 -21.32 -19.99 17.92
N ILE A 168 -22.57 -19.69 17.53
CA ILE A 168 -23.37 -18.61 18.10
C ILE A 168 -24.32 -19.21 19.15
N LYS A 169 -24.26 -18.72 20.39
CA LYS A 169 -25.12 -19.20 21.46
C LYS A 169 -26.57 -18.77 21.25
N ASP A 170 -27.50 -19.61 21.65
CA ASP A 170 -28.96 -19.56 21.40
C ASP A 170 -29.62 -18.20 21.54
N THR A 171 -29.24 -17.38 22.52
CA THR A 171 -29.81 -16.03 22.75
C THR A 171 -29.57 -15.03 21.62
N ILE A 172 -28.65 -15.32 20.71
CA ILE A 172 -28.31 -14.47 19.57
C ILE A 172 -28.68 -15.16 18.25
N ALA A 173 -28.74 -16.50 18.22
CA ALA A 173 -29.03 -17.30 17.01
C ALA A 173 -30.36 -16.88 16.36
N ASP A 174 -31.42 -16.72 17.14
CA ASP A 174 -32.75 -16.31 16.66
C ASP A 174 -32.75 -14.98 15.87
N LYS A 175 -31.78 -14.10 16.12
CA LYS A 175 -31.66 -12.84 15.40
C LYS A 175 -31.04 -13.00 13.99
N PHE A 176 -30.32 -14.10 13.74
CA PHE A 176 -29.65 -14.38 12.47
C PHE A 176 -30.43 -15.35 11.60
N GLU A 177 -31.38 -16.14 12.16
CA GLU A 177 -32.18 -17.09 11.37
C GLU A 177 -33.05 -16.38 10.31
N MET A 178 -33.49 -15.15 10.58
CA MET A 178 -34.29 -14.35 9.65
C MET A 178 -33.47 -13.87 8.42
N ASP A 179 -32.14 -13.73 8.54
CA ASP A 179 -31.30 -13.22 7.47
C ASP A 179 -30.66 -14.31 6.60
N LEU A 180 -30.68 -15.58 7.07
CA LEU A 180 -30.13 -16.73 6.34
C LEU A 180 -31.18 -17.47 5.49
N ALA A 181 -32.45 -17.08 5.59
CA ALA A 181 -33.59 -17.69 4.88
C ALA A 181 -33.88 -17.03 3.51
N VAL A 182 -32.82 -16.57 2.79
CA VAL A 182 -32.94 -15.99 1.43
C VAL A 182 -32.43 -16.96 0.39
#